data_789ce0830dcb73183580a3857d1a190b
#
_entry.id   789ce0830dcb73183580a3857d1a190b
#
_cell.length_a   1.000
_cell.length_b   1.000
_cell.length_c   1.000
_cell.angle_alpha   90.00
_cell.angle_beta   90.00
_cell.angle_gamma   90.00
#
_symmetry.space_group_name_H-M   'P 1'
#
loop_
_entity.id
_entity.type
_entity.pdbx_description
1 polymer ?
#
loop_
_entity_poly.entity_id
_entity_poly.type
_entity_poly.pdbx_seq_one_letter_code
_entity_poly.pdbx_strand_id
1 'polypeptide(L)' 'MSRIGKKPIAIPAGIEVTVNGTLISVKKGNNVSTVETHGRVGIEVADSQVVLTKIGETKESAAFWGTYRALTANAVNGLH' A
#
# COMPACT_ATOMS: atom_id res chain seq x y z
N MET A 1 -13.64 -12.33 12.58
CA MET A 1 -13.23 -12.29 12.31
C MET A 1 -12.31 -11.49 11.92
N SER A 2 -11.71 -11.46 11.90
CA SER A 2 -11.00 -10.58 11.68
C SER A 2 -10.11 -10.63 10.71
N ARG A 3 -10.22 -11.27 9.80
CA ARG A 3 -9.38 -11.42 8.89
C ARG A 3 -9.44 -10.33 8.07
N ILE A 4 -10.01 -9.40 8.26
CA ILE A 4 -10.14 -8.42 7.50
C ILE A 4 -9.02 -7.58 7.29
N GLY A 5 -7.99 -7.56 7.89
CA GLY A 5 -6.88 -6.71 7.67
C GLY A 5 -6.13 -6.92 6.40
N LYS A 6 -6.44 -7.91 5.60
CA LYS A 6 -5.69 -8.13 4.40
C LYS A 6 -6.53 -7.97 3.18
N LYS A 7 -6.45 -6.83 2.56
CA LYS A 7 -7.13 -6.58 1.32
C LYS A 7 -6.09 -6.22 0.29
N PRO A 8 -5.68 -7.13 -0.57
CA PRO A 8 -4.63 -6.86 -1.53
C PRO A 8 -5.06 -5.80 -2.54
N ILE A 9 -4.09 -5.02 -2.96
CA ILE A 9 -4.31 -4.02 -4.00
C ILE A 9 -3.72 -4.58 -5.27
N ALA A 10 -4.53 -4.80 -6.27
CA ALA A 10 -4.06 -5.35 -7.52
C ALA A 10 -3.19 -4.35 -8.25
N ILE A 11 -2.10 -4.82 -8.83
CA ILE A 11 -1.19 -3.99 -9.58
C ILE A 11 -1.44 -4.26 -11.06
N PRO A 12 -1.96 -3.30 -11.80
CA PRO A 12 -2.22 -3.52 -13.22
C PRO A 12 -0.93 -3.71 -14.00
N ALA A 13 -1.04 -4.29 -15.18
CA ALA A 13 0.11 -4.48 -16.03
C ALA A 13 0.71 -3.11 -16.38
N GLY A 14 2.02 -3.05 -16.46
CA GLY A 14 2.69 -1.80 -16.78
C GLY A 14 3.02 -0.94 -15.57
N ILE A 15 2.62 -1.36 -14.39
CA ILE A 15 2.92 -0.62 -13.17
C ILE A 15 3.87 -1.45 -12.31
N GLU A 16 4.89 -0.80 -11.80
CA GLU A 16 5.88 -1.43 -10.98
C GLU A 16 5.79 -0.87 -9.58
N VAL A 17 5.74 -1.71 -8.58
CA VAL A 17 5.67 -1.29 -7.19
C VAL A 17 6.89 -1.84 -6.47
N THR A 18 7.60 -0.97 -5.79
CA THR A 18 8.79 -1.36 -5.03
C THR A 18 8.65 -0.81 -3.63
N VAL A 19 9.10 -1.58 -2.66
CA VAL A 19 9.06 -1.15 -1.27
C VAL A 19 10.49 -1.06 -0.76
N ASN A 20 10.81 0.09 -0.17
CA ASN A 20 12.14 0.30 0.36
C ASN A 20 11.95 0.76 1.79
N GLY A 21 12.04 -0.16 2.74
CA GLY A 21 11.80 0.17 4.14
C GLY A 21 10.33 0.50 4.36
N THR A 22 10.05 1.76 4.65
CA THR A 22 8.67 2.19 4.87
C THR A 22 8.14 2.99 3.69
N LEU A 23 8.92 3.08 2.62
CA LEU A 23 8.52 3.88 1.46
C LEU A 23 8.05 2.96 0.34
N ILE A 24 6.88 3.24 -0.19
CA ILE A 24 6.35 2.50 -1.32
C ILE A 24 6.54 3.36 -2.55
N SER A 25 7.16 2.82 -3.58
CA SER A 25 7.35 3.52 -4.85
C SER A 25 6.50 2.85 -5.91
N VAL A 26 5.71 3.63 -6.59
CA VAL A 26 4.87 3.13 -7.68
C VAL A 26 5.32 3.80 -8.96
N LYS A 27 5.81 3.01 -9.89
CA LYS A 27 6.28 3.53 -11.15
C LYS A 27 5.28 3.19 -12.24
N LYS A 28 4.83 4.20 -12.96
CA LYS A 28 3.84 4.02 -13.96
C LYS A 28 4.30 4.75 -15.20
N GLY A 29 4.88 4.07 -16.13
CA GLY A 29 5.45 4.68 -17.31
C GLY A 29 6.58 5.62 -16.92
N ASN A 30 6.42 6.90 -17.22
CA ASN A 30 7.39 7.88 -16.86
C ASN A 30 7.10 8.56 -15.54
N ASN A 31 6.03 8.19 -14.88
CA ASN A 31 5.65 8.82 -13.64
C ASN A 31 6.00 7.94 -12.46
N VAL A 32 6.46 8.56 -11.39
CA VAL A 32 6.78 7.83 -10.17
C VAL A 32 6.04 8.51 -9.03
N SER A 33 5.30 7.71 -8.28
CA SER A 33 4.60 8.19 -7.10
C SER A 33 5.16 7.45 -5.90
N THR A 34 5.28 8.13 -4.78
CA THR A 34 5.78 7.49 -3.58
C THR A 34 4.79 7.70 -2.43
N VAL A 35 4.72 6.72 -1.56
CA VAL A 35 3.89 6.79 -0.38
C VAL A 35 4.76 6.43 0.82
N GLU A 36 4.92 7.36 1.73
CA GLU A 36 5.72 7.12 2.92
C GLU A 36 4.79 6.67 4.03
N THR A 37 4.98 5.49 4.56
CA THR A 37 4.10 4.94 5.58
C THR A 37 4.61 5.19 7.01
N HIS A 38 5.85 5.66 7.14
CA HIS A 38 6.43 5.96 8.45
C HIS A 38 6.41 4.74 9.40
N GLY A 39 6.35 3.56 8.84
CA GLY A 39 6.35 2.36 9.67
C GLY A 39 5.03 2.09 10.37
N ARG A 40 3.96 2.76 9.97
CA ARG A 40 2.67 2.60 10.62
C ARG A 40 1.90 1.37 10.15
N VAL A 41 2.28 0.83 9.01
CA VAL A 41 1.61 -0.36 8.47
C VAL A 41 2.66 -1.30 7.93
N GLY A 42 2.33 -2.57 7.89
CA GLY A 42 3.18 -3.57 7.25
C GLY A 42 2.92 -3.56 5.76
N ILE A 43 3.96 -3.77 4.97
CA ILE A 43 3.85 -3.75 3.53
C ILE A 43 4.40 -5.05 2.98
N GLU A 44 3.65 -5.66 2.08
CA GLU A 44 4.09 -6.87 1.45
C GLU A 44 3.78 -6.78 -0.02
N VAL A 45 4.72 -7.09 -0.88
CA VAL A 45 4.48 -7.07 -2.32
C VAL A 45 4.60 -8.50 -2.81
N ALA A 46 3.55 -8.97 -3.44
CA ALA A 46 3.55 -10.28 -4.06
C ALA A 46 3.34 -10.09 -5.55
N ASP A 47 3.25 -11.19 -6.29
CA ASP A 47 3.05 -11.10 -7.72
C ASP A 47 1.83 -10.26 -8.01
N SER A 48 2.00 -9.14 -8.61
CA SER A 48 0.89 -8.28 -9.04
C SER A 48 -0.02 -7.80 -7.93
N GLN A 49 0.46 -7.79 -6.69
CA GLN A 49 -0.36 -7.32 -5.58
C GLN A 49 0.47 -6.66 -4.50
N VAL A 50 -0.12 -5.67 -3.85
CA VAL A 50 0.46 -5.04 -2.67
C VAL A 50 -0.50 -5.30 -1.52
N VAL A 51 0.00 -5.81 -0.42
CA VAL A 51 -0.81 -6.06 0.75
C VAL A 51 -0.32 -5.17 1.88
N LEU A 52 -1.22 -4.42 2.45
CA LEU A 52 -0.90 -3.59 3.61
C LEU A 52 -1.57 -4.22 4.81
N THR A 53 -0.82 -4.37 5.89
CA THR A 53 -1.35 -4.98 7.10
C THR A 53 -1.28 -4.00 8.23
N LYS A 54 -2.25 -4.13 9.12
CA LYS A 54 -2.33 -3.27 10.28
C LYS A 54 -1.30 -3.72 11.30
N ILE A 55 -0.58 -2.77 11.89
CA ILE A 55 0.36 -3.08 12.94
C ILE A 55 -0.29 -2.71 14.25
N GLY A 56 -0.49 -3.67 15.13
CA GLY A 56 -1.17 -3.45 16.39
C GLY A 56 -2.68 -3.52 16.22
N GLU A 57 -3.39 -3.32 17.31
CA GLU A 57 -4.83 -3.42 17.28
C GLU A 57 -5.50 -2.23 17.92
N THR A 58 -5.01 -1.05 17.68
CA THR A 58 -5.61 0.15 18.22
C THR A 58 -6.44 0.80 17.13
N LYS A 59 -7.23 1.79 17.52
CA LYS A 59 -8.00 2.52 16.54
C LYS A 59 -7.08 3.27 15.62
N GLU A 60 -5.95 3.73 16.13
CA GLU A 60 -4.99 4.45 15.30
C GLU A 60 -4.40 3.54 14.26
N SER A 61 -4.11 2.29 14.62
CA SER A 61 -3.57 1.35 13.66
C SER A 61 -4.54 1.13 12.52
N ALA A 62 -5.82 1.00 12.82
CA ALA A 62 -6.82 0.82 11.79
C ALA A 62 -6.94 2.05 10.90
N ALA A 63 -6.86 3.23 11.51
CA ALA A 63 -6.94 4.47 10.73
C ALA A 63 -5.73 4.60 9.80
N PHE A 64 -4.54 4.30 10.31
CA PHE A 64 -3.36 4.37 9.47
C PHE A 64 -3.42 3.35 8.33
N TRP A 65 -3.87 2.14 8.64
CA TRP A 65 -3.98 1.11 7.62
C TRP A 65 -4.91 1.57 6.50
N GLY A 66 -6.07 2.10 6.86
CA GLY A 66 -7.02 2.56 5.86
C GLY A 66 -6.48 3.72 5.04
N THR A 67 -5.82 4.68 5.70
CA THR A 67 -5.28 5.83 5.02
C THR A 67 -4.19 5.43 4.03
N TYR A 68 -3.24 4.63 4.48
CA TYR A 68 -2.13 4.27 3.60
C TYR A 68 -2.57 3.31 2.51
N ARG A 69 -3.54 2.46 2.80
CA ARG A 69 -4.08 1.60 1.78
C ARG A 69 -4.74 2.42 0.68
N ALA A 70 -5.51 3.44 1.07
CA ALA A 70 -6.15 4.30 0.09
C ALA A 70 -5.12 5.07 -0.74
N LEU A 71 -4.09 5.59 -0.07
CA LEU A 71 -3.04 6.31 -0.80
C LEU A 71 -2.32 5.41 -1.78
N THR A 72 -2.02 4.19 -1.36
CA THR A 72 -1.33 3.25 -2.22
C THR A 72 -2.23 2.84 -3.39
N ALA A 73 -3.49 2.59 -3.12
CA ALA A 73 -4.42 2.23 -4.19
C ALA A 73 -4.56 3.36 -5.19
N ASN A 74 -4.62 4.59 -4.71
CA ASN A 74 -4.71 5.73 -5.62
C ASN A 74 -3.45 5.87 -6.46
N ALA A 75 -2.30 5.65 -5.87
CA ALA A 75 -1.05 5.72 -6.61
C ALA A 75 -1.01 4.66 -7.70
N VAL A 76 -1.44 3.45 -7.36
CA VAL A 76 -1.43 2.34 -8.31
C VAL A 76 -2.44 2.60 -9.42
N ASN A 77 -3.61 3.08 -9.08
CA ASN A 77 -4.65 3.31 -10.07
C ASN A 77 -4.57 4.65 -10.78
N GLY A 78 -3.66 5.50 -10.36
CA GLY A 78 -3.54 6.81 -11.00
C GLY A 78 -4.59 7.80 -10.58
N LEU A 79 -5.25 7.56 -9.47
CA LEU A 79 -6.27 8.49 -8.97
C LEU A 79 -5.62 9.42 -7.96
N HIS A 80 -5.88 10.66 -8.04
CA HIS A 80 -5.27 11.62 -7.12
C HIS A 80 -6.27 12.52 -6.48
#